data_70a6fdd6d28fc9962247d55697bf9e32
#
_entry.id   70a6fdd6d28fc9962247d55697bf9e32
#
_cell.length_a   1.000
_cell.length_b   1.000
_cell.length_c   1.000
_cell.angle_alpha   90.00
_cell.angle_beta   90.00
_cell.angle_gamma   90.00
#
_symmetry.space_group_name_H-M   'P 1'
#
loop_
_entity.id
_entity.type
_entity.pdbx_description
1 polymer ?
#
loop_
_entity_poly.entity_id
_entity_poly.type
_entity_poly.pdbx_seq_one_letter_code
_entity_poly.pdbx_strand_id
1 'polypeptide(L)'
;GWENVFQGTAKSVEFNKIQFEQIVGNKDAKHFARRLTERMLSYDFEAQKNPFQELGGFMPVFMGYGIPGTGKSMLIAAIATRLKEHCDHLEIPFLFHPMPDTLISTFQGGSAEKMVEWMKPMQDPTKIIFAPIDDAENNLQERTAQGVSAGVKEVIGVFLRYTEGAYAVNYGNSSVGLFTNLPEMLDKAVLSRIQGRFKIDGARTEHDFLDQDYIWWKKFEKTIPDFVNMQNPRNYDFLKDQGLTKSMGEILNSVEKPSEERVLEAYEKAVQKHTTNEHHFFAMLYKEIQKIFPFFSSRDVRNIQSAISLRLTDFDLEQDWFENPEIYFKKDYQTKFNMLQELMKSNMKGLDFSEIRRQEVVRYLDNVATIADTDFKRKVDARVNQLNIDLEARRNFENE
;
A
#
# COMPACT_ATOMS: atom_id res chain seq x y z
N GLY A 1 -14.88 27.78 16.07
CA GLY A 1 -13.92 26.72 16.24
C GLY A 1 -13.56 26.06 14.94
N TRP A 2 -12.53 25.31 14.93
CA TRP A 2 -12.04 24.54 13.77
C TRP A 2 -13.07 23.55 13.22
N GLU A 3 -13.98 23.07 14.06
CA GLU A 3 -15.07 22.16 13.70
C GLU A 3 -15.97 22.71 12.57
N ASN A 4 -16.17 24.02 12.52
CA ASN A 4 -17.04 24.65 11.52
C ASN A 4 -16.37 24.86 10.15
N VAL A 5 -15.04 24.81 10.06
CA VAL A 5 -14.30 25.03 8.81
C VAL A 5 -14.36 23.79 7.91
N PHE A 6 -14.45 22.59 8.52
CA PHE A 6 -14.46 21.32 7.79
C PHE A 6 -15.85 20.68 7.70
N GLN A 7 -16.82 21.15 8.50
CA GLN A 7 -18.20 20.67 8.44
C GLN A 7 -18.85 21.04 7.10
N GLY A 8 -19.10 20.04 6.28
CA GLY A 8 -19.91 20.16 5.07
C GLY A 8 -19.18 20.15 3.74
N THR A 9 -17.82 20.09 3.70
CA THR A 9 -17.06 20.13 2.44
C THR A 9 -16.79 18.74 1.84
N ALA A 10 -16.79 17.66 2.63
CA ALA A 10 -16.64 16.31 2.13
C ALA A 10 -17.61 15.35 2.80
N LYS A 11 -18.32 14.57 2.00
CA LYS A 11 -19.20 13.49 2.46
C LYS A 11 -18.58 12.16 2.10
N SER A 12 -18.71 11.17 2.98
CA SER A 12 -18.34 9.79 2.66
C SER A 12 -19.10 9.29 1.43
N VAL A 13 -18.38 8.70 0.49
CA VAL A 13 -18.96 7.99 -0.64
C VAL A 13 -19.44 6.63 -0.16
N GLU A 14 -20.59 6.19 -0.66
CA GLU A 14 -21.08 4.84 -0.39
C GLU A 14 -20.21 3.79 -1.05
N PHE A 15 -20.05 2.64 -0.41
CA PHE A 15 -19.26 1.51 -0.89
C PHE A 15 -19.90 0.17 -0.52
N ASN A 16 -19.57 -0.85 -1.28
CA ASN A 16 -20.01 -2.21 -0.98
C ASN A 16 -19.34 -2.73 0.29
N LYS A 17 -20.14 -3.31 1.18
CA LYS A 17 -19.64 -3.93 2.40
C LYS A 17 -18.98 -5.27 2.08
N ILE A 18 -17.66 -5.33 2.22
CA ILE A 18 -16.86 -6.53 1.96
C ILE A 18 -15.97 -6.80 3.18
N GLN A 19 -16.03 -8.01 3.71
CA GLN A 19 -15.14 -8.47 4.77
C GLN A 19 -13.84 -9.02 4.18
N PHE A 20 -12.74 -8.94 4.90
CA PHE A 20 -11.45 -9.49 4.45
C PHE A 20 -11.53 -10.99 4.14
N GLU A 21 -12.34 -11.72 4.89
CA GLU A 21 -12.56 -13.16 4.73
C GLU A 21 -13.20 -13.52 3.38
N GLN A 22 -13.89 -12.58 2.74
CA GLN A 22 -14.49 -12.77 1.41
C GLN A 22 -13.47 -12.66 0.27
N ILE A 23 -12.26 -12.19 0.57
CA ILE A 23 -11.18 -12.05 -0.42
C ILE A 23 -10.34 -13.32 -0.41
N VAL A 24 -10.32 -14.03 -1.52
CA VAL A 24 -9.52 -15.25 -1.69
C VAL A 24 -8.06 -14.88 -1.99
N GLY A 25 -7.11 -15.61 -1.40
CA GLY A 25 -5.69 -15.32 -1.57
C GLY A 25 -5.29 -13.97 -0.99
N ASN A 26 -4.41 -13.25 -1.65
CA ASN A 26 -3.99 -11.90 -1.28
C ASN A 26 -3.52 -11.77 0.19
N LYS A 27 -2.78 -12.74 0.70
CA LYS A 27 -2.40 -12.80 2.12
C LYS A 27 -1.61 -11.59 2.56
N ASP A 28 -0.63 -11.16 1.76
CA ASP A 28 0.19 -9.98 2.06
C ASP A 28 -0.65 -8.71 2.09
N ALA A 29 -1.51 -8.55 1.09
CA ALA A 29 -2.40 -7.38 0.98
C ALA A 29 -3.40 -7.32 2.13
N LYS A 30 -4.00 -8.44 2.51
CA LYS A 30 -4.92 -8.52 3.66
C LYS A 30 -4.23 -8.23 4.98
N HIS A 31 -3.05 -8.79 5.19
CA HIS A 31 -2.26 -8.53 6.38
C HIS A 31 -1.90 -7.04 6.50
N PHE A 32 -1.38 -6.47 5.42
CA PHE A 32 -1.06 -5.05 5.34
C PHE A 32 -2.30 -4.17 5.63
N ALA A 33 -3.41 -4.47 4.97
CA ALA A 33 -4.66 -3.71 5.14
C ALA A 33 -5.19 -3.78 6.57
N ARG A 34 -5.10 -4.95 7.21
CA ARG A 34 -5.45 -5.11 8.62
C ARG A 34 -4.59 -4.24 9.52
N ARG A 35 -3.28 -4.25 9.33
CA ARG A 35 -2.36 -3.40 10.10
C ARG A 35 -2.64 -1.92 9.87
N LEU A 36 -2.84 -1.51 8.63
CA LEU A 36 -3.19 -0.13 8.28
C LEU A 36 -4.42 0.36 9.07
N THR A 37 -5.49 -0.41 9.08
CA THR A 37 -6.73 -0.04 9.77
C THR A 37 -6.52 0.10 11.27
N GLU A 38 -5.81 -0.82 11.91
CA GLU A 38 -5.49 -0.77 13.33
C GLU A 38 -4.63 0.46 13.69
N ARG A 39 -3.67 0.83 12.82
CA ARG A 39 -2.84 2.02 13.03
C ARG A 39 -3.65 3.30 12.93
N MET A 40 -4.50 3.41 11.93
CA MET A 40 -5.37 4.58 11.77
C MET A 40 -6.31 4.78 12.96
N LEU A 41 -6.89 3.69 13.47
CA LEU A 41 -7.80 3.71 14.63
C LEU A 41 -7.12 4.10 15.94
N SER A 42 -5.80 4.03 16.01
CA SER A 42 -5.02 4.42 17.20
C SER A 42 -4.78 5.93 17.31
N TYR A 43 -5.23 6.70 16.33
CA TYR A 43 -5.16 8.16 16.34
C TYR A 43 -5.85 8.76 17.58
N ASP A 44 -5.16 9.70 18.21
CA ASP A 44 -5.72 10.44 19.36
C ASP A 44 -6.27 11.79 18.89
N PHE A 45 -7.59 11.97 19.00
CA PHE A 45 -8.29 13.16 18.53
C PHE A 45 -7.99 14.41 19.37
N GLU A 46 -7.77 14.24 20.65
CA GLU A 46 -7.46 15.34 21.56
C GLU A 46 -6.03 15.86 21.35
N ALA A 47 -5.07 14.96 21.34
CA ALA A 47 -3.67 15.30 21.08
C ALA A 47 -3.37 15.59 19.62
N GLN A 48 -4.24 15.20 18.69
CA GLN A 48 -4.03 15.29 17.24
C GLN A 48 -2.73 14.61 16.81
N LYS A 49 -2.50 13.43 17.34
CA LYS A 49 -1.30 12.60 17.11
C LYS A 49 -1.66 11.13 17.04
N ASN A 50 -0.82 10.38 16.35
CA ASN A 50 -0.92 8.92 16.34
C ASN A 50 0.38 8.33 16.90
N PRO A 51 0.30 7.53 17.97
CA PRO A 51 1.50 6.96 18.58
C PRO A 51 2.29 6.06 17.63
N PHE A 52 1.65 5.45 16.63
CA PHE A 52 2.35 4.71 15.58
C PHE A 52 3.23 5.57 14.69
N GLN A 53 3.00 6.87 14.56
CA GLN A 53 3.93 7.76 13.86
C GLN A 53 5.27 7.84 14.57
N GLU A 54 5.28 7.96 15.90
CA GLU A 54 6.51 7.98 16.69
C GLU A 54 7.21 6.62 16.70
N LEU A 55 6.45 5.52 16.73
CA LEU A 55 6.99 4.16 16.68
C LEU A 55 7.37 3.70 15.27
N GLY A 56 7.00 4.45 14.22
CA GLY A 56 7.32 4.18 12.83
C GLY A 56 6.35 3.23 12.12
N GLY A 57 5.19 2.93 12.70
CA GLY A 57 4.22 1.98 12.15
C GLY A 57 3.08 2.60 11.32
N PHE A 58 3.10 3.91 11.09
CA PHE A 58 2.05 4.60 10.33
C PHE A 58 2.53 4.96 8.92
N MET A 59 1.66 4.78 7.93
CA MET A 59 1.95 5.10 6.53
C MET A 59 0.90 6.06 5.95
N PRO A 60 1.26 7.33 5.73
CA PRO A 60 0.36 8.29 5.10
C PRO A 60 0.11 8.02 3.62
N VAL A 61 1.06 7.40 2.91
CA VAL A 61 0.92 7.02 1.51
C VAL A 61 1.38 5.58 1.31
N PHE A 62 0.54 4.76 0.70
CA PHE A 62 0.86 3.38 0.38
C PHE A 62 0.38 3.01 -1.03
N MET A 63 0.87 1.91 -1.57
CA MET A 63 0.50 1.41 -2.89
C MET A 63 0.16 -0.08 -2.85
N GLY A 64 -0.99 -0.43 -3.40
CA GLY A 64 -1.35 -1.79 -3.75
C GLY A 64 -1.28 -1.97 -5.28
N TYR A 65 -0.50 -2.94 -5.73
CA TYR A 65 -0.29 -3.18 -7.16
C TYR A 65 -0.44 -4.65 -7.51
N GLY A 66 -0.90 -4.92 -8.73
CA GLY A 66 -1.07 -6.28 -9.23
C GLY A 66 -1.70 -6.31 -10.60
N ILE A 67 -1.74 -7.48 -11.20
CA ILE A 67 -2.37 -7.69 -12.51
C ILE A 67 -3.89 -7.44 -12.43
N PRO A 68 -4.56 -7.14 -13.56
CA PRO A 68 -6.02 -6.99 -13.60
C PRO A 68 -6.75 -8.22 -13.07
N GLY A 69 -7.87 -8.01 -12.38
CA GLY A 69 -8.72 -9.11 -11.89
C GLY A 69 -8.23 -9.79 -10.63
N THR A 70 -7.33 -9.18 -9.86
CA THR A 70 -6.77 -9.76 -8.63
C THR A 70 -7.44 -9.28 -7.34
N GLY A 71 -8.40 -8.39 -7.41
CA GLY A 71 -9.21 -7.99 -6.26
C GLY A 71 -8.87 -6.63 -5.65
N LYS A 72 -8.27 -5.69 -6.40
CA LYS A 72 -7.95 -4.33 -5.91
C LYS A 72 -9.18 -3.59 -5.40
N SER A 73 -10.26 -3.57 -6.17
CA SER A 73 -11.50 -2.90 -5.78
C SER A 73 -12.16 -3.55 -4.56
N MET A 74 -12.10 -4.88 -4.45
CA MET A 74 -12.57 -5.59 -3.26
C MET A 74 -11.76 -5.24 -2.03
N LEU A 75 -10.44 -5.10 -2.17
CA LEU A 75 -9.57 -4.71 -1.06
C LEU A 75 -9.85 -3.29 -0.58
N ILE A 76 -10.06 -2.35 -1.51
CA ILE A 76 -10.48 -0.97 -1.18
C ILE A 76 -11.78 -1.00 -0.34
N ALA A 77 -12.78 -1.72 -0.82
CA ALA A 77 -14.05 -1.86 -0.12
C ALA A 77 -13.90 -2.54 1.26
N ALA A 78 -13.04 -3.55 1.37
CA ALA A 78 -12.78 -4.23 2.63
C ALA A 78 -12.07 -3.34 3.67
N ILE A 79 -11.11 -2.53 3.24
CA ILE A 79 -10.47 -1.53 4.12
C ILE A 79 -11.51 -0.53 4.63
N ALA A 80 -12.32 0.03 3.73
CA ALA A 80 -13.37 0.98 4.07
C ALA A 80 -14.41 0.35 5.02
N THR A 81 -14.83 -0.88 4.76
CA THR A 81 -15.76 -1.63 5.61
C THR A 81 -15.22 -1.80 7.02
N ARG A 82 -13.98 -2.24 7.15
CA ARG A 82 -13.35 -2.46 8.45
C ARG A 82 -13.22 -1.16 9.24
N LEU A 83 -12.76 -0.09 8.59
CA LEU A 83 -12.66 1.22 9.23
C LEU A 83 -14.03 1.74 9.68
N LYS A 84 -15.05 1.64 8.83
CA LYS A 84 -16.40 2.10 9.18
C LYS A 84 -16.99 1.32 10.35
N GLU A 85 -16.88 0.00 10.36
CA GLU A 85 -17.41 -0.83 11.44
C GLU A 85 -16.76 -0.51 12.79
N HIS A 86 -15.42 -0.37 12.81
CA HIS A 86 -14.71 -0.01 14.02
C HIS A 86 -14.96 1.44 14.45
N CYS A 87 -15.00 2.38 13.51
CA CYS A 87 -15.32 3.77 13.82
C CYS A 87 -16.73 3.93 14.37
N ASP A 88 -17.70 3.22 13.82
CA ASP A 88 -19.08 3.21 14.34
C ASP A 88 -19.13 2.66 15.78
N HIS A 89 -18.43 1.56 16.04
CA HIS A 89 -18.34 0.97 17.37
C HIS A 89 -17.62 1.86 18.39
N LEU A 90 -16.57 2.55 17.97
CA LEU A 90 -15.79 3.47 18.80
C LEU A 90 -16.39 4.87 18.89
N GLU A 91 -17.48 5.14 18.16
CA GLU A 91 -18.11 6.46 18.06
C GLU A 91 -17.15 7.54 17.51
N ILE A 92 -16.34 7.17 16.51
CA ILE A 92 -15.35 8.01 15.87
C ILE A 92 -15.84 8.41 14.47
N PRO A 93 -15.71 9.69 14.06
CA PRO A 93 -16.03 10.10 12.70
C PRO A 93 -15.12 9.43 11.67
N PHE A 94 -15.72 8.92 10.60
CA PHE A 94 -15.01 8.28 9.47
C PHE A 94 -15.41 8.93 8.15
N LEU A 95 -14.42 9.17 7.30
CA LEU A 95 -14.59 9.66 5.95
C LEU A 95 -13.95 8.67 4.96
N PHE A 96 -14.76 8.07 4.10
CA PHE A 96 -14.31 7.38 2.89
C PHE A 96 -14.27 8.37 1.73
N HIS A 97 -13.07 8.64 1.22
CA HIS A 97 -12.81 9.75 0.30
C HIS A 97 -12.04 9.29 -0.95
N PRO A 98 -12.68 8.48 -1.83
CA PRO A 98 -12.04 8.04 -3.07
C PRO A 98 -11.83 9.22 -4.03
N MET A 99 -10.75 9.14 -4.83
CA MET A 99 -10.53 10.10 -5.90
C MET A 99 -11.56 9.88 -7.02
N PRO A 100 -12.26 10.94 -7.47
CA PRO A 100 -13.20 10.81 -8.57
C PRO A 100 -12.50 10.58 -9.92
N ASP A 101 -13.10 9.79 -10.80
CA ASP A 101 -12.56 9.48 -12.14
C ASP A 101 -12.40 10.70 -13.02
N THR A 102 -13.22 11.74 -12.80
CA THR A 102 -13.27 12.97 -13.58
C THR A 102 -12.41 14.11 -13.03
N LEU A 103 -11.38 13.80 -12.28
CA LEU A 103 -10.53 14.82 -11.65
C LEU A 103 -9.76 15.64 -12.69
N ILE A 104 -9.28 15.02 -13.76
CA ILE A 104 -8.55 15.71 -14.83
C ILE A 104 -9.50 16.57 -15.65
N SER A 105 -9.21 17.88 -15.71
CA SER A 105 -9.96 18.87 -16.49
C SER A 105 -9.25 19.20 -17.79
N THR A 106 -10.03 19.51 -18.85
CA THR A 106 -9.53 20.04 -20.11
C THR A 106 -9.18 21.53 -20.02
N PHE A 107 -9.64 22.23 -18.98
CA PHE A 107 -9.34 23.65 -18.77
C PHE A 107 -8.02 23.82 -18.03
N GLN A 108 -7.21 24.77 -18.46
CA GLN A 108 -5.95 25.09 -17.82
C GLN A 108 -6.17 25.54 -16.36
N GLY A 109 -5.42 24.94 -15.42
CA GLY A 109 -5.55 25.20 -13.99
C GLY A 109 -6.73 24.48 -13.31
N GLY A 110 -7.72 23.99 -14.05
CA GLY A 110 -8.89 23.32 -13.48
C GLY A 110 -8.56 22.00 -12.76
N SER A 111 -7.59 21.26 -13.27
CA SER A 111 -7.14 20.00 -12.64
C SER A 111 -6.40 20.27 -11.31
N ALA A 112 -5.58 21.30 -11.24
CA ALA A 112 -4.91 21.69 -10.01
C ALA A 112 -5.91 22.08 -8.93
N GLU A 113 -6.91 22.89 -9.25
CA GLU A 113 -7.97 23.27 -8.31
C GLU A 113 -8.73 22.06 -7.79
N LYS A 114 -9.16 21.17 -8.67
CA LYS A 114 -9.86 19.93 -8.30
C LYS A 114 -9.01 19.02 -7.40
N MET A 115 -7.70 18.92 -7.69
CA MET A 115 -6.78 18.14 -6.87
C MET A 115 -6.59 18.76 -5.48
N VAL A 116 -6.48 20.07 -5.38
CA VAL A 116 -6.42 20.78 -4.11
C VAL A 116 -7.70 20.55 -3.29
N GLU A 117 -8.88 20.66 -3.92
CA GLU A 117 -10.16 20.36 -3.27
C GLU A 117 -10.24 18.93 -2.77
N TRP A 118 -9.73 17.97 -3.54
CA TRP A 118 -9.70 16.58 -3.12
C TRP A 118 -8.71 16.31 -1.98
N MET A 119 -7.55 16.99 -1.97
CA MET A 119 -6.51 16.81 -0.94
C MET A 119 -6.84 17.50 0.39
N LYS A 120 -7.57 18.63 0.37
CA LYS A 120 -7.90 19.39 1.59
C LYS A 120 -8.56 18.59 2.72
N PRO A 121 -9.57 17.75 2.45
CA PRO A 121 -10.21 16.97 3.50
C PRO A 121 -9.26 16.07 4.29
N MET A 122 -8.15 15.65 3.71
CA MET A 122 -7.16 14.81 4.37
C MET A 122 -6.36 15.54 5.45
N GLN A 123 -6.44 16.87 5.49
CA GLN A 123 -5.84 17.69 6.53
C GLN A 123 -6.80 17.94 7.71
N ASP A 124 -8.00 17.39 7.66
CA ASP A 124 -8.97 17.47 8.74
C ASP A 124 -8.56 16.57 9.91
N PRO A 125 -8.22 17.14 11.10
CA PRO A 125 -7.81 16.35 12.26
C PRO A 125 -8.98 15.70 13.01
N THR A 126 -10.22 15.93 12.59
CA THR A 126 -11.43 15.52 13.33
C THR A 126 -12.01 14.18 12.88
N LYS A 127 -11.43 13.52 11.89
CA LYS A 127 -11.95 12.29 11.29
C LYS A 127 -10.83 11.31 10.99
N ILE A 128 -11.17 10.03 10.98
CA ILE A 128 -10.34 9.00 10.34
C ILE A 128 -10.68 9.03 8.84
N ILE A 129 -9.67 9.13 7.98
CA ILE A 129 -9.86 9.35 6.54
C ILE A 129 -9.09 8.31 5.73
N PHE A 130 -9.84 7.57 4.93
CA PHE A 130 -9.26 6.67 3.92
C PHE A 130 -9.55 7.22 2.53
N ALA A 131 -8.48 7.52 1.78
CA ALA A 131 -8.54 8.18 0.48
C ALA A 131 -7.87 7.32 -0.60
N PRO A 132 -8.58 6.35 -1.20
CA PRO A 132 -8.02 5.54 -2.27
C PRO A 132 -8.03 6.29 -3.61
N ILE A 133 -6.98 6.04 -4.39
CA ILE A 133 -6.88 6.41 -5.81
C ILE A 133 -6.86 5.10 -6.58
N ASP A 134 -8.00 4.73 -7.14
CA ASP A 134 -8.10 3.55 -7.99
C ASP A 134 -7.60 3.89 -9.41
N ASP A 135 -7.01 2.91 -10.11
CA ASP A 135 -6.36 3.14 -11.40
C ASP A 135 -5.45 4.38 -11.39
N ALA A 136 -4.55 4.42 -10.40
CA ALA A 136 -3.73 5.60 -10.09
C ALA A 136 -2.88 6.08 -11.28
N GLU A 137 -2.52 5.21 -12.21
CA GLU A 137 -1.82 5.56 -13.45
C GLU A 137 -2.59 6.52 -14.36
N ASN A 138 -3.91 6.62 -14.22
CA ASN A 138 -4.70 7.55 -15.03
C ASN A 138 -4.47 9.01 -14.62
N ASN A 139 -4.25 9.27 -13.33
CA ASN A 139 -4.10 10.62 -12.78
C ASN A 139 -2.65 10.96 -12.40
N LEU A 140 -1.81 9.96 -12.16
CA LEU A 140 -0.47 10.10 -11.61
C LEU A 140 0.60 9.45 -12.49
N GLN A 141 0.39 9.39 -13.80
CA GLN A 141 1.35 8.81 -14.75
C GLN A 141 2.61 9.68 -14.90
N GLU A 142 3.69 9.08 -15.41
CA GLU A 142 4.97 9.75 -15.63
C GLU A 142 4.83 11.03 -16.47
N ARG A 143 5.22 12.17 -15.91
CA ARG A 143 5.08 13.50 -16.53
C ARG A 143 5.89 13.68 -17.81
N THR A 144 6.98 12.94 -17.97
CA THR A 144 7.88 13.02 -19.12
C THR A 144 7.44 12.11 -20.27
N ALA A 145 6.43 11.26 -20.08
CA ALA A 145 5.90 10.40 -21.14
C ALA A 145 5.25 11.22 -22.24
N GLN A 146 5.35 10.74 -23.49
CA GLN A 146 4.71 11.39 -24.63
C GLN A 146 3.18 11.36 -24.48
N GLY A 147 2.53 12.46 -24.84
CA GLY A 147 1.08 12.57 -24.81
C GLY A 147 0.46 12.82 -23.44
N VAL A 148 1.25 13.03 -22.40
CA VAL A 148 0.74 13.38 -21.07
C VAL A 148 0.18 14.80 -21.08
N SER A 149 -1.07 14.92 -20.65
CA SER A 149 -1.77 16.21 -20.62
C SER A 149 -1.21 17.16 -19.56
N ALA A 150 -1.40 18.46 -19.76
CA ALA A 150 -1.09 19.48 -18.76
C ALA A 150 -1.84 19.23 -17.44
N GLY A 151 -3.08 18.73 -17.52
CA GLY A 151 -3.88 18.39 -16.34
C GLY A 151 -3.25 17.34 -15.43
N VAL A 152 -2.64 16.29 -16.01
CA VAL A 152 -1.90 15.28 -15.23
C VAL A 152 -0.70 15.89 -14.53
N LYS A 153 0.07 16.74 -15.20
CA LYS A 153 1.21 17.44 -14.60
C LYS A 153 0.80 18.33 -13.43
N GLU A 154 -0.33 19.01 -13.54
CA GLU A 154 -0.90 19.83 -12.46
C GLU A 154 -1.30 18.97 -11.24
N VAL A 155 -2.01 17.87 -11.48
CA VAL A 155 -2.43 16.92 -10.42
C VAL A 155 -1.22 16.36 -9.68
N ILE A 156 -0.20 15.92 -10.40
CA ILE A 156 1.04 15.41 -9.79
C ILE A 156 1.74 16.49 -8.96
N GLY A 157 1.83 17.71 -9.48
CA GLY A 157 2.43 18.82 -8.74
C GLY A 157 1.74 19.08 -7.40
N VAL A 158 0.42 19.06 -7.38
CA VAL A 158 -0.37 19.20 -6.15
C VAL A 158 -0.16 18.00 -5.22
N PHE A 159 -0.24 16.78 -5.73
CA PHE A 159 -0.02 15.56 -4.94
C PHE A 159 1.34 15.57 -4.23
N LEU A 160 2.41 15.92 -4.95
CA LEU A 160 3.76 15.97 -4.37
C LEU A 160 3.87 17.01 -3.26
N ARG A 161 3.25 18.18 -3.44
CA ARG A 161 3.27 19.26 -2.46
C ARG A 161 2.53 18.91 -1.18
N TYR A 162 1.41 18.17 -1.27
CA TYR A 162 0.59 17.77 -0.13
C TYR A 162 1.06 16.50 0.59
N THR A 163 1.90 15.70 -0.04
CA THR A 163 2.37 14.42 0.53
C THR A 163 3.75 14.49 1.14
N GLU A 164 4.59 15.43 0.75
CA GLU A 164 5.91 15.64 1.34
C GLU A 164 6.34 17.11 1.18
N GLY A 165 6.99 17.65 2.21
CA GLY A 165 7.51 19.00 2.24
C GLY A 165 6.86 19.88 3.29
N ALA A 166 7.08 21.21 3.18
CA ALA A 166 6.67 22.18 4.19
C ALA A 166 5.14 22.28 4.39
N TYR A 167 4.36 21.91 3.38
CA TYR A 167 2.90 22.00 3.41
C TYR A 167 2.22 20.64 3.63
N ALA A 168 2.99 19.58 3.72
CA ALA A 168 2.45 18.23 3.97
C ALA A 168 2.15 18.07 5.47
N VAL A 169 0.88 18.16 5.81
CA VAL A 169 0.41 17.99 7.18
C VAL A 169 -0.37 16.68 7.29
N ASN A 170 0.12 15.76 8.13
CA ASN A 170 -0.60 14.54 8.47
C ASN A 170 -0.51 14.31 9.98
N TYR A 171 -1.67 14.28 10.61
CA TYR A 171 -1.79 14.06 12.06
C TYR A 171 -1.74 12.57 12.45
N GLY A 172 -1.67 11.67 11.48
CA GLY A 172 -1.74 10.23 11.72
C GLY A 172 -3.18 9.67 11.71
N ASN A 173 -4.09 10.38 11.06
CA ASN A 173 -5.51 10.05 10.94
C ASN A 173 -5.98 9.77 9.52
N SER A 174 -5.12 9.99 8.52
CA SER A 174 -5.46 9.81 7.11
C SER A 174 -4.40 9.02 6.36
N SER A 175 -4.85 8.21 5.41
CA SER A 175 -3.97 7.47 4.49
C SER A 175 -4.51 7.54 3.07
N VAL A 176 -3.61 7.84 2.15
CA VAL A 176 -3.84 7.79 0.71
C VAL A 176 -3.33 6.46 0.19
N GLY A 177 -4.19 5.69 -0.46
CA GLY A 177 -3.82 4.41 -1.07
C GLY A 177 -3.83 4.50 -2.59
N LEU A 178 -2.70 4.27 -3.23
CA LEU A 178 -2.60 4.18 -4.68
C LEU A 178 -2.79 2.73 -5.11
N PHE A 179 -3.82 2.46 -5.91
CA PHE A 179 -4.09 1.13 -6.45
C PHE A 179 -3.90 1.14 -7.97
N THR A 180 -3.06 0.26 -8.47
CA THR A 180 -2.70 0.25 -9.89
C THR A 180 -2.38 -1.13 -10.43
N ASN A 181 -2.73 -1.38 -11.69
CA ASN A 181 -2.26 -2.55 -12.44
C ASN A 181 -0.90 -2.31 -13.11
N LEU A 182 -0.47 -1.06 -13.19
CA LEU A 182 0.66 -0.60 -13.99
C LEU A 182 1.57 0.31 -13.16
N PRO A 183 2.20 -0.22 -12.08
CA PRO A 183 3.02 0.60 -11.19
C PRO A 183 4.18 1.29 -11.92
N GLU A 184 4.69 0.69 -12.98
CA GLU A 184 5.74 1.25 -13.82
C GLU A 184 5.33 2.49 -14.61
N MET A 185 4.04 2.74 -14.75
CA MET A 185 3.53 3.95 -15.41
C MET A 185 3.37 5.14 -14.47
N LEU A 186 3.44 4.92 -13.17
CA LEU A 186 3.36 6.01 -12.21
C LEU A 186 4.58 6.93 -12.30
N ASP A 187 4.35 8.21 -12.08
CA ASP A 187 5.41 9.21 -11.99
C ASP A 187 6.45 8.81 -10.93
N LYS A 188 7.73 8.91 -11.27
CA LYS A 188 8.82 8.48 -10.40
C LYS A 188 8.89 9.27 -9.09
N ALA A 189 8.54 10.55 -9.12
CA ALA A 189 8.48 11.35 -7.91
C ALA A 189 7.30 10.91 -7.02
N VAL A 190 6.17 10.50 -7.60
CA VAL A 190 5.05 9.90 -6.88
C VAL A 190 5.47 8.59 -6.25
N LEU A 191 6.07 7.67 -7.01
CA LEU A 191 6.59 6.40 -6.49
C LEU A 191 7.52 6.59 -5.30
N SER A 192 8.36 7.63 -5.33
CA SER A 192 9.30 7.91 -4.25
C SER A 192 8.64 8.37 -2.94
N ARG A 193 7.38 8.83 -2.96
CA ARG A 193 6.62 9.22 -1.75
C ARG A 193 5.90 8.05 -1.10
N ILE A 194 5.88 6.89 -1.73
CA ILE A 194 5.17 5.72 -1.23
C ILE A 194 6.02 5.01 -0.19
N GLN A 195 5.55 4.99 1.06
CA GLN A 195 6.27 4.37 2.17
C GLN A 195 6.02 2.87 2.27
N GLY A 196 4.82 2.41 1.95
CA GLY A 196 4.46 1.00 2.00
C GLY A 196 3.95 0.49 0.66
N ARG A 197 4.42 -0.68 0.25
CA ARG A 197 4.04 -1.31 -1.02
C ARG A 197 3.69 -2.76 -0.78
N PHE A 198 2.59 -3.21 -1.34
CA PHE A 198 2.19 -4.61 -1.27
C PHE A 198 1.59 -5.07 -2.58
N LYS A 199 1.79 -6.35 -2.85
CA LYS A 199 1.32 -6.97 -4.08
C LYS A 199 -0.09 -7.54 -3.89
N ILE A 200 -0.94 -7.36 -4.88
CA ILE A 200 -2.28 -7.91 -4.93
C ILE A 200 -2.29 -8.97 -6.03
N ASP A 201 -2.07 -10.23 -5.64
CA ASP A 201 -1.82 -11.35 -6.57
C ASP A 201 -3.08 -12.09 -6.97
N GLY A 202 -4.15 -11.98 -6.21
CA GLY A 202 -5.33 -12.81 -6.35
C GLY A 202 -5.09 -14.26 -5.90
N ALA A 203 -5.86 -15.18 -6.43
CA ALA A 203 -5.67 -16.59 -6.23
C ALA A 203 -4.41 -17.07 -6.97
N ARG A 204 -3.54 -17.83 -6.29
CA ARG A 204 -2.27 -18.32 -6.83
C ARG A 204 -2.00 -19.77 -6.59
N THR A 205 -2.48 -20.32 -5.49
CA THR A 205 -2.28 -21.71 -5.12
C THR A 205 -3.51 -22.54 -5.46
N GLU A 206 -3.36 -23.86 -5.58
CA GLU A 206 -4.49 -24.78 -5.68
C GLU A 206 -5.49 -24.55 -4.54
N HIS A 207 -4.97 -24.28 -3.37
CA HIS A 207 -5.76 -24.00 -2.18
C HIS A 207 -6.62 -22.72 -2.33
N ASP A 208 -6.07 -21.67 -2.91
CA ASP A 208 -6.82 -20.44 -3.20
C ASP A 208 -7.95 -20.70 -4.21
N PHE A 209 -7.70 -21.49 -5.23
CA PHE A 209 -8.70 -21.86 -6.23
C PHE A 209 -9.79 -22.78 -5.65
N LEU A 210 -9.43 -23.67 -4.73
CA LEU A 210 -10.42 -24.47 -3.98
C LEU A 210 -11.33 -23.58 -3.14
N ASP A 211 -10.77 -22.56 -2.46
CA ASP A 211 -11.56 -21.62 -1.70
C ASP A 211 -12.51 -20.82 -2.58
N GLN A 212 -12.03 -20.40 -3.76
CA GLN A 212 -12.85 -19.67 -4.73
C GLN A 212 -14.01 -20.51 -5.25
N ASP A 213 -13.75 -21.77 -5.61
CA ASP A 213 -14.77 -22.70 -6.05
C ASP A 213 -15.79 -23.00 -4.94
N TYR A 214 -15.29 -23.22 -3.73
CA TYR A 214 -16.13 -23.50 -2.57
C TYR A 214 -17.05 -22.32 -2.20
N ILE A 215 -16.57 -21.09 -2.24
CA ILE A 215 -17.38 -19.89 -2.02
C ILE A 215 -18.52 -19.80 -3.03
N TRP A 216 -18.22 -20.05 -4.29
CA TRP A 216 -19.23 -20.05 -5.36
C TRP A 216 -20.26 -21.14 -5.16
N TRP A 217 -19.80 -22.35 -4.87
CA TRP A 217 -20.66 -23.54 -4.68
C TRP A 217 -21.58 -23.42 -3.47
N LYS A 218 -21.10 -22.83 -2.39
CA LYS A 218 -21.86 -22.62 -1.16
C LYS A 218 -23.14 -21.80 -1.35
N LYS A 219 -23.20 -20.95 -2.34
CA LYS A 219 -24.41 -20.19 -2.70
C LYS A 219 -25.53 -21.12 -3.17
N PHE A 220 -25.17 -22.11 -3.96
CA PHE A 220 -26.13 -23.11 -4.46
C PHE A 220 -26.56 -24.08 -3.37
N GLU A 221 -25.64 -24.52 -2.54
CA GLU A 221 -25.92 -25.37 -1.39
C GLU A 221 -26.98 -24.77 -0.47
N LYS A 222 -26.95 -23.48 -0.26
CA LYS A 222 -27.92 -22.72 0.52
C LYS A 222 -29.27 -22.56 -0.19
N THR A 223 -29.25 -22.40 -1.52
CA THR A 223 -30.45 -22.11 -2.33
C THR A 223 -31.18 -23.38 -2.80
N ILE A 224 -30.45 -24.40 -3.16
CA ILE A 224 -30.96 -25.68 -3.71
C ILE A 224 -30.21 -26.88 -3.10
N PRO A 225 -30.37 -27.12 -1.79
CA PRO A 225 -29.53 -28.08 -1.05
C PRO A 225 -29.65 -29.50 -1.58
N ASP A 226 -30.80 -29.91 -2.11
CA ASP A 226 -31.02 -31.25 -2.65
C ASP A 226 -30.32 -31.51 -3.99
N PHE A 227 -29.98 -30.46 -4.70
CA PHE A 227 -29.29 -30.55 -5.99
C PHE A 227 -27.77 -30.55 -5.83
N VAL A 228 -27.25 -29.89 -4.79
CA VAL A 228 -25.84 -29.66 -4.56
C VAL A 228 -25.34 -30.59 -3.46
N ASN A 229 -24.80 -31.73 -3.86
CA ASN A 229 -24.17 -32.68 -2.93
C ASN A 229 -22.64 -32.57 -3.05
N MET A 230 -22.06 -31.58 -2.38
CA MET A 230 -20.63 -31.41 -2.37
C MET A 230 -20.07 -31.43 -0.95
N GLN A 231 -19.10 -32.29 -0.75
CA GLN A 231 -18.36 -32.31 0.51
C GLN A 231 -17.40 -31.15 0.57
N ASN A 232 -17.26 -30.53 1.74
CA ASN A 232 -16.19 -29.56 1.97
C ASN A 232 -14.84 -30.30 1.85
N PRO A 233 -14.06 -30.03 0.80
CA PRO A 233 -12.84 -30.78 0.51
C PRO A 233 -11.74 -30.59 1.55
N ARG A 234 -11.85 -29.54 2.37
CA ARG A 234 -10.82 -29.18 3.36
C ARG A 234 -11.23 -29.47 4.79
N ASN A 235 -12.49 -29.78 5.01
CA ASN A 235 -13.05 -30.05 6.34
C ASN A 235 -12.68 -28.99 7.40
N TYR A 236 -12.66 -27.70 6.99
CA TYR A 236 -12.41 -26.58 7.88
C TYR A 236 -13.20 -25.34 7.45
N ASP A 237 -13.28 -24.39 8.36
CA ASP A 237 -13.81 -23.07 8.04
C ASP A 237 -12.73 -22.25 7.31
N PHE A 238 -12.76 -22.28 5.97
CA PHE A 238 -11.76 -21.61 5.14
C PHE A 238 -11.69 -20.09 5.38
N LEU A 239 -12.76 -19.47 5.86
CA LEU A 239 -12.75 -18.06 6.19
C LEU A 239 -11.80 -17.74 7.35
N LYS A 240 -11.65 -18.64 8.31
CA LYS A 240 -10.70 -18.52 9.42
C LYS A 240 -9.27 -18.80 8.97
N ASP A 241 -9.09 -19.66 7.97
CA ASP A 241 -7.79 -20.07 7.48
C ASP A 241 -7.17 -19.13 6.44
N GLN A 242 -7.77 -17.97 6.21
CA GLN A 242 -7.28 -16.96 5.25
C GLN A 242 -5.97 -16.27 5.65
N GLY A 243 -5.33 -16.68 6.72
CA GLY A 243 -4.03 -16.19 7.14
C GLY A 243 -4.02 -14.75 7.68
N LEU A 244 -5.17 -14.27 8.16
CA LEU A 244 -5.30 -12.90 8.69
C LEU A 244 -4.48 -12.63 9.95
N THR A 245 -4.05 -13.68 10.65
CA THR A 245 -3.31 -13.58 11.91
C THR A 245 -1.80 -13.70 11.75
N LYS A 246 -1.32 -14.03 10.56
CA LYS A 246 0.12 -14.24 10.35
C LYS A 246 0.88 -12.92 10.35
N SER A 247 2.05 -12.93 10.97
CA SER A 247 2.98 -11.81 10.89
C SER A 247 3.64 -11.74 9.51
N MET A 248 4.11 -10.56 9.14
CA MET A 248 4.88 -10.39 7.92
C MET A 248 6.17 -11.22 7.94
N GLY A 249 6.74 -11.47 9.12
CA GLY A 249 7.87 -12.36 9.31
C GLY A 249 7.59 -13.79 8.86
N GLU A 250 6.43 -14.33 9.19
CA GLU A 250 6.02 -15.68 8.74
C GLU A 250 5.84 -15.74 7.22
N ILE A 251 5.32 -14.68 6.61
CA ILE A 251 5.16 -14.59 5.16
C ILE A 251 6.52 -14.54 4.45
N LEU A 252 7.51 -13.90 5.05
CA LEU A 252 8.84 -13.68 4.46
C LEU A 252 9.92 -14.66 4.92
N ASN A 253 9.59 -15.69 5.69
CA ASN A 253 10.54 -16.65 6.24
C ASN A 253 11.45 -17.35 5.21
N SER A 254 11.05 -17.40 3.94
CA SER A 254 11.84 -18.02 2.86
C SER A 254 12.85 -17.08 2.20
N VAL A 255 12.89 -15.80 2.58
CA VAL A 255 13.75 -14.80 1.95
C VAL A 255 15.09 -14.71 2.68
N GLU A 256 16.00 -15.63 2.39
CA GLU A 256 17.33 -15.62 3.00
C GLU A 256 18.33 -14.70 2.31
N LYS A 257 18.28 -14.62 0.98
CA LYS A 257 19.18 -13.82 0.14
C LYS A 257 18.41 -13.13 -0.97
N PRO A 258 18.93 -12.00 -1.51
CA PRO A 258 18.34 -11.38 -2.69
C PRO A 258 18.28 -12.39 -3.85
N SER A 259 17.14 -12.47 -4.51
CA SER A 259 16.95 -13.30 -5.72
C SER A 259 17.36 -12.56 -6.98
N GLU A 260 17.33 -11.24 -6.97
CA GLU A 260 17.75 -10.40 -8.09
C GLU A 260 19.28 -10.37 -8.14
N GLU A 261 19.86 -10.82 -9.27
CA GLU A 261 21.28 -11.06 -9.42
C GLU A 261 22.16 -9.84 -9.11
N ARG A 262 21.77 -8.67 -9.61
CA ARG A 262 22.51 -7.42 -9.38
C ARG A 262 22.56 -7.03 -7.89
N VAL A 263 21.44 -7.22 -7.20
CA VAL A 263 21.34 -6.94 -5.76
C VAL A 263 22.11 -7.98 -4.95
N LEU A 264 22.09 -9.24 -5.35
CA LEU A 264 22.88 -10.30 -4.73
C LEU A 264 24.38 -9.97 -4.82
N GLU A 265 24.85 -9.53 -5.98
CA GLU A 265 26.25 -9.12 -6.16
C GLU A 265 26.65 -7.97 -5.22
N ALA A 266 25.80 -6.95 -5.11
CA ALA A 266 26.02 -5.83 -4.18
C ALA A 266 26.05 -6.30 -2.71
N TYR A 267 25.16 -7.20 -2.35
CA TYR A 267 25.10 -7.79 -1.01
C TYR A 267 26.38 -8.57 -0.68
N GLU A 268 26.86 -9.42 -1.59
CA GLU A 268 28.09 -10.21 -1.40
C GLU A 268 29.32 -9.31 -1.26
N LYS A 269 29.41 -8.23 -2.04
CA LYS A 269 30.48 -7.23 -1.89
C LYS A 269 30.45 -6.54 -0.52
N ALA A 270 29.27 -6.21 -0.02
CA ALA A 270 29.15 -5.61 1.32
C ALA A 270 29.54 -6.58 2.43
N VAL A 271 29.13 -7.84 2.32
CA VAL A 271 29.49 -8.92 3.27
C VAL A 271 31.02 -9.10 3.34
N GLN A 272 31.70 -9.10 2.19
CA GLN A 272 33.16 -9.25 2.16
C GLN A 272 33.92 -8.13 2.86
N LYS A 273 33.37 -6.91 2.82
CA LYS A 273 34.06 -5.72 3.35
C LYS A 273 33.74 -5.41 4.80
N HIS A 274 32.50 -5.67 5.24
CA HIS A 274 31.98 -5.24 6.54
C HIS A 274 31.16 -6.33 7.22
N THR A 275 31.84 -7.34 7.79
CA THR A 275 31.17 -8.48 8.43
C THR A 275 30.85 -8.28 9.92
N THR A 276 31.47 -7.29 10.59
CA THR A 276 31.44 -7.15 12.04
C THR A 276 30.68 -5.93 12.56
N ASN A 277 30.49 -4.91 11.72
CA ASN A 277 29.76 -3.69 12.08
C ASN A 277 28.55 -3.50 11.18
N GLU A 278 27.37 -3.62 11.79
CA GLU A 278 26.10 -3.56 11.08
C GLU A 278 25.88 -2.23 10.34
N HIS A 279 26.20 -1.09 10.97
CA HIS A 279 26.04 0.21 10.34
C HIS A 279 26.91 0.36 9.09
N HIS A 280 28.15 -0.07 9.17
CA HIS A 280 29.08 -0.06 8.04
C HIS A 280 28.64 -1.03 6.95
N PHE A 281 28.12 -2.20 7.31
CA PHE A 281 27.58 -3.16 6.35
C PHE A 281 26.44 -2.53 5.51
N PHE A 282 25.43 -1.96 6.15
CA PHE A 282 24.31 -1.36 5.43
C PHE A 282 24.70 -0.09 4.67
N ALA A 283 25.59 0.73 5.20
CA ALA A 283 26.14 1.88 4.48
C ALA A 283 26.87 1.46 3.20
N MET A 284 27.67 0.41 3.26
CA MET A 284 28.36 -0.15 2.08
C MET A 284 27.36 -0.78 1.11
N LEU A 285 26.38 -1.52 1.62
CA LEU A 285 25.32 -2.13 0.81
C LEU A 285 24.56 -1.06 0.00
N TYR A 286 24.11 0.01 0.63
CA TYR A 286 23.43 1.11 -0.05
C TYR A 286 24.31 1.79 -1.10
N LYS A 287 25.60 1.96 -0.81
CA LYS A 287 26.56 2.50 -1.77
C LYS A 287 26.73 1.61 -2.99
N GLU A 288 26.86 0.28 -2.82
CA GLU A 288 26.96 -0.67 -3.91
C GLU A 288 25.65 -0.73 -4.73
N ILE A 289 24.50 -0.65 -4.06
CA ILE A 289 23.19 -0.58 -4.73
C ILE A 289 23.08 0.67 -5.59
N GLN A 290 23.53 1.82 -5.12
CA GLN A 290 23.51 3.07 -5.89
C GLN A 290 24.36 2.99 -7.16
N LYS A 291 25.44 2.21 -7.17
CA LYS A 291 26.23 1.96 -8.39
C LYS A 291 25.44 1.18 -9.43
N ILE A 292 24.57 0.27 -9.01
CA ILE A 292 23.73 -0.56 -9.88
C ILE A 292 22.49 0.21 -10.33
N PHE A 293 21.86 0.92 -9.39
CA PHE A 293 20.67 1.73 -9.59
C PHE A 293 21.01 3.20 -9.30
N PRO A 294 21.45 4.00 -10.28
CA PRO A 294 21.91 5.39 -10.06
C PRO A 294 20.86 6.31 -9.48
N PHE A 295 19.57 5.95 -9.59
CA PHE A 295 18.45 6.71 -9.01
C PHE A 295 18.20 6.41 -7.54
N PHE A 296 18.85 5.40 -6.97
CA PHE A 296 18.74 5.06 -5.56
C PHE A 296 19.27 6.23 -4.70
N SER A 297 18.43 6.71 -3.81
CA SER A 297 18.66 7.93 -3.05
C SER A 297 18.40 7.75 -1.57
N SER A 298 18.67 8.79 -0.79
CA SER A 298 18.32 8.84 0.63
C SER A 298 16.83 8.64 0.89
N ARG A 299 15.96 8.98 -0.07
CA ARG A 299 14.53 8.73 0.05
C ARG A 299 14.22 7.24 -0.01
N ASP A 300 14.88 6.49 -0.88
CA ASP A 300 14.76 5.02 -0.93
C ASP A 300 15.20 4.39 0.38
N VAL A 301 16.30 4.86 0.96
CA VAL A 301 16.76 4.42 2.28
C VAL A 301 15.70 4.71 3.35
N ARG A 302 15.10 5.88 3.34
CA ARG A 302 14.00 6.20 4.28
C ARG A 302 12.78 5.30 4.09
N ASN A 303 12.44 4.95 2.87
CA ASN A 303 11.34 4.02 2.58
C ASN A 303 11.65 2.61 3.11
N ILE A 304 12.88 2.15 2.97
CA ILE A 304 13.34 0.90 3.57
C ILE A 304 13.26 0.96 5.09
N GLN A 305 13.70 2.05 5.70
CA GLN A 305 13.64 2.25 7.15
C GLN A 305 12.19 2.29 7.65
N SER A 306 11.28 2.88 6.91
CA SER A 306 9.83 2.84 7.22
C SER A 306 9.30 1.41 7.18
N ALA A 307 9.69 0.61 6.19
CA ALA A 307 9.31 -0.79 6.11
C ALA A 307 9.87 -1.62 7.28
N ILE A 308 11.10 -1.35 7.69
CA ILE A 308 11.70 -1.96 8.89
C ILE A 308 10.89 -1.60 10.14
N SER A 309 10.54 -0.34 10.31
CA SER A 309 9.72 0.13 11.44
C SER A 309 8.35 -0.56 11.48
N LEU A 310 7.73 -0.79 10.31
CA LEU A 310 6.50 -1.56 10.21
C LEU A 310 6.67 -3.00 10.73
N ARG A 311 7.81 -3.63 10.42
CA ARG A 311 8.12 -4.97 10.93
C ARG A 311 8.29 -5.00 12.46
N LEU A 312 8.88 -3.97 13.02
CA LEU A 312 9.05 -3.85 14.48
C LEU A 312 7.73 -3.60 15.21
N THR A 313 6.77 -2.99 14.55
CA THR A 313 5.42 -2.74 15.06
C THR A 313 4.38 -3.74 14.53
N ASP A 314 4.82 -4.87 13.98
CA ASP A 314 3.95 -5.90 13.41
C ASP A 314 3.42 -6.85 14.49
N PHE A 315 2.58 -6.33 15.34
CA PHE A 315 1.86 -7.04 16.38
C PHE A 315 0.35 -6.78 16.28
N ASP A 316 -0.45 -7.71 16.75
CA ASP A 316 -1.88 -7.52 16.89
C ASP A 316 -2.19 -6.58 18.05
N LEU A 317 -3.20 -5.70 17.86
CA LEU A 317 -3.90 -5.11 19.00
C LEU A 317 -4.77 -6.20 19.64
N GLU A 318 -4.84 -6.19 20.97
CA GLU A 318 -5.57 -7.22 21.69
C GLU A 318 -7.08 -7.15 21.39
N GLN A 319 -7.72 -8.30 21.22
CA GLN A 319 -9.14 -8.40 20.93
C GLN A 319 -10.01 -7.66 21.97
N ASP A 320 -9.64 -7.77 23.25
CA ASP A 320 -10.33 -7.08 24.34
C ASP A 320 -10.38 -5.55 24.16
N TRP A 321 -9.39 -4.97 23.50
CA TRP A 321 -9.34 -3.53 23.28
C TRP A 321 -10.43 -3.08 22.32
N PHE A 322 -10.75 -3.90 21.33
CA PHE A 322 -11.86 -3.63 20.41
C PHE A 322 -13.23 -3.87 21.06
N GLU A 323 -13.33 -4.90 21.90
CA GLU A 323 -14.57 -5.21 22.63
C GLU A 323 -14.86 -4.17 23.71
N ASN A 324 -13.83 -3.67 24.38
CA ASN A 324 -13.91 -2.68 25.44
C ASN A 324 -13.06 -1.44 25.10
N PRO A 325 -13.60 -0.48 24.34
CA PRO A 325 -12.84 0.68 23.86
C PRO A 325 -12.17 1.51 24.95
N GLU A 326 -12.70 1.46 26.17
CA GLU A 326 -12.13 2.16 27.32
C GLU A 326 -10.75 1.66 27.74
N ILE A 327 -10.36 0.44 27.35
CA ILE A 327 -9.05 -0.13 27.73
C ILE A 327 -7.92 0.58 27.00
N TYR A 328 -8.10 0.93 25.74
CA TYR A 328 -7.06 1.51 24.88
C TYR A 328 -7.54 2.69 24.04
N PHE A 329 -8.52 2.46 23.16
CA PHE A 329 -8.91 3.46 22.14
C PHE A 329 -9.36 4.80 22.70
N LYS A 330 -10.00 4.81 23.86
CA LYS A 330 -10.47 6.02 24.56
C LYS A 330 -9.50 6.54 25.62
N LYS A 331 -8.31 5.96 25.74
CA LYS A 331 -7.25 6.47 26.61
C LYS A 331 -6.58 7.69 25.99
N ASP A 332 -5.91 8.48 26.83
CA ASP A 332 -5.06 9.57 26.37
C ASP A 332 -3.85 9.06 25.55
N TYR A 333 -3.26 10.00 24.81
CA TYR A 333 -2.15 9.68 23.92
C TYR A 333 -0.99 8.99 24.64
N GLN A 334 -0.56 9.49 25.78
CA GLN A 334 0.59 8.93 26.49
C GLN A 334 0.32 7.50 26.97
N THR A 335 -0.89 7.23 27.45
CA THR A 335 -1.29 5.88 27.83
C THR A 335 -1.29 4.93 26.65
N LYS A 336 -1.88 5.33 25.53
CA LYS A 336 -1.83 4.56 24.28
C LYS A 336 -0.38 4.29 23.84
N PHE A 337 0.46 5.31 23.83
CA PHE A 337 1.86 5.17 23.46
C PHE A 337 2.58 4.16 24.35
N ASN A 338 2.41 4.24 25.66
CA ASN A 338 3.02 3.32 26.60
C ASN A 338 2.55 1.87 26.40
N MET A 339 1.26 1.66 26.15
CA MET A 339 0.68 0.34 25.87
C MET A 339 1.26 -0.25 24.59
N LEU A 340 1.36 0.54 23.52
CA LEU A 340 1.96 0.12 22.25
C LEU A 340 3.47 -0.14 22.39
N GLN A 341 4.14 0.66 23.17
CA GLN A 341 5.57 0.47 23.45
C GLN A 341 5.84 -0.89 24.12
N GLU A 342 4.99 -1.31 25.04
CA GLU A 342 5.10 -2.63 25.68
C GLU A 342 4.84 -3.76 24.67
N LEU A 343 3.85 -3.62 23.80
CA LEU A 343 3.62 -4.58 22.71
C LEU A 343 4.82 -4.65 21.75
N MET A 344 5.38 -3.52 21.40
CA MET A 344 6.57 -3.45 20.54
C MET A 344 7.78 -4.13 21.19
N LYS A 345 8.04 -3.86 22.46
CA LYS A 345 9.12 -4.51 23.20
C LYS A 345 8.93 -6.03 23.23
N SER A 346 7.71 -6.49 23.46
CA SER A 346 7.38 -7.91 23.46
C SER A 346 7.59 -8.53 22.08
N ASN A 347 7.15 -7.84 21.02
CA ASN A 347 7.33 -8.27 19.63
C ASN A 347 8.82 -8.37 19.26
N MET A 348 9.61 -7.41 19.68
CA MET A 348 11.05 -7.35 19.35
C MET A 348 11.89 -8.43 20.01
N LYS A 349 11.46 -8.99 21.13
CA LYS A 349 12.23 -10.03 21.85
C LYS A 349 12.52 -11.28 21.03
N GLY A 350 11.64 -11.62 20.07
CA GLY A 350 11.80 -12.79 19.21
C GLY A 350 12.38 -12.47 17.82
N LEU A 351 12.80 -11.22 17.56
CA LEU A 351 13.21 -10.77 16.24
C LEU A 351 14.72 -10.61 16.14
N ASP A 352 15.28 -11.04 15.01
CA ASP A 352 16.63 -10.68 14.57
C ASP A 352 16.55 -9.38 13.76
N PHE A 353 17.04 -8.29 14.34
CA PHE A 353 16.97 -6.97 13.72
C PHE A 353 17.78 -6.87 12.43
N SER A 354 18.96 -7.46 12.38
CA SER A 354 19.79 -7.52 11.17
C SER A 354 19.10 -8.26 10.03
N GLU A 355 18.44 -9.37 10.37
CA GLU A 355 17.67 -10.17 9.41
C GLU A 355 16.49 -9.38 8.83
N ILE A 356 15.74 -8.68 9.68
CA ILE A 356 14.63 -7.82 9.26
C ILE A 356 15.13 -6.72 8.32
N ARG A 357 16.24 -6.06 8.65
CA ARG A 357 16.83 -5.03 7.78
C ARG A 357 17.19 -5.59 6.42
N ARG A 358 17.84 -6.75 6.39
CA ARG A 358 18.21 -7.42 5.15
C ARG A 358 16.99 -7.77 4.29
N GLN A 359 15.98 -8.38 4.90
CA GLN A 359 14.76 -8.77 4.20
C GLN A 359 14.03 -7.57 3.57
N GLU A 360 13.95 -6.47 4.28
CA GLU A 360 13.27 -5.27 3.77
C GLU A 360 14.07 -4.54 2.69
N VAL A 361 15.39 -4.56 2.75
CA VAL A 361 16.24 -4.09 1.65
C VAL A 361 15.98 -4.91 0.40
N VAL A 362 16.00 -6.22 0.50
CA VAL A 362 15.77 -7.14 -0.62
C VAL A 362 14.38 -6.93 -1.22
N ARG A 363 13.36 -6.91 -0.38
CA ARG A 363 11.98 -6.73 -0.81
C ARG A 363 11.76 -5.41 -1.55
N TYR A 364 12.32 -4.33 -1.04
CA TYR A 364 12.23 -3.00 -1.67
C TYR A 364 12.92 -3.01 -3.04
N LEU A 365 14.10 -3.59 -3.12
CA LEU A 365 14.89 -3.61 -4.35
C LEU A 365 14.31 -4.54 -5.40
N ASP A 366 13.75 -5.67 -5.03
CA ASP A 366 13.02 -6.55 -5.94
C ASP A 366 11.86 -5.78 -6.61
N ASN A 367 11.15 -4.98 -5.84
CA ASN A 367 10.08 -4.13 -6.36
C ASN A 367 10.62 -3.04 -7.31
N VAL A 368 11.66 -2.34 -6.91
CA VAL A 368 12.30 -1.28 -7.73
C VAL A 368 12.85 -1.86 -9.02
N ALA A 369 13.56 -2.99 -8.96
CA ALA A 369 14.11 -3.66 -10.13
C ALA A 369 13.02 -4.14 -11.09
N THR A 370 11.97 -4.77 -10.57
CA THR A 370 10.84 -5.23 -11.37
C THR A 370 10.15 -4.08 -12.10
N ILE A 371 9.92 -2.95 -11.43
CA ILE A 371 9.31 -1.77 -12.04
C ILE A 371 10.21 -1.21 -13.13
N ALA A 372 11.51 -1.08 -12.88
CA ALA A 372 12.49 -0.56 -13.85
C ALA A 372 12.59 -1.45 -15.09
N ASP A 373 12.67 -2.76 -14.91
CA ASP A 373 12.79 -3.72 -16.02
C ASP A 373 11.50 -3.75 -16.86
N THR A 374 10.34 -3.68 -16.24
CA THR A 374 9.04 -3.60 -16.93
C THR A 374 8.90 -2.30 -17.73
N ASP A 375 9.30 -1.17 -17.15
CA ASP A 375 9.31 0.13 -17.85
C ASP A 375 10.26 0.12 -19.05
N PHE A 376 11.47 -0.42 -18.88
CA PHE A 376 12.44 -0.55 -19.98
C PHE A 376 11.90 -1.42 -21.11
N LYS A 377 11.37 -2.60 -20.80
CA LYS A 377 10.79 -3.50 -21.78
C LYS A 377 9.65 -2.83 -22.56
N ARG A 378 8.77 -2.12 -21.90
CA ARG A 378 7.68 -1.37 -22.52
C ARG A 378 8.21 -0.31 -23.50
N LYS A 379 9.23 0.45 -23.11
CA LYS A 379 9.85 1.47 -23.97
C LYS A 379 10.49 0.84 -25.20
N VAL A 380 11.14 -0.31 -25.04
CA VAL A 380 11.73 -1.07 -26.16
C VAL A 380 10.64 -1.57 -27.10
N ASP A 381 9.57 -2.19 -26.57
CA ASP A 381 8.45 -2.69 -27.38
C ASP A 381 7.76 -1.56 -28.15
N ALA A 382 7.53 -0.42 -27.51
CA ALA A 382 6.94 0.77 -28.13
C ALA A 382 7.83 1.28 -29.28
N ARG A 383 9.16 1.30 -29.09
CA ARG A 383 10.11 1.71 -30.12
C ARG A 383 10.13 0.76 -31.31
N VAL A 384 10.12 -0.55 -31.03
CA VAL A 384 10.06 -1.60 -32.08
C VAL A 384 8.77 -1.46 -32.89
N ASN A 385 7.62 -1.27 -32.23
CA ASN A 385 6.34 -1.07 -32.90
C ASN A 385 6.37 0.18 -33.79
N GLN A 386 6.91 1.30 -33.29
CA GLN A 386 7.05 2.53 -34.09
C GLN A 386 7.92 2.32 -35.31
N LEU A 387 9.05 1.63 -35.18
CA LEU A 387 9.93 1.31 -36.30
C LEU A 387 9.23 0.44 -37.35
N ASN A 388 8.43 -0.53 -36.91
CA ASN A 388 7.66 -1.38 -37.83
C ASN A 388 6.60 -0.58 -38.60
N ILE A 389 5.90 0.34 -37.94
CA ILE A 389 4.95 1.24 -38.58
C ILE A 389 5.65 2.13 -39.61
N ASP A 390 6.79 2.70 -39.26
CA ASP A 390 7.56 3.56 -40.16
C ASP A 390 8.07 2.78 -41.41
N LEU A 391 8.49 1.52 -41.21
CA LEU A 391 8.90 0.65 -42.31
C LEU A 391 7.74 0.30 -43.25
N GLU A 392 6.58 0.00 -42.68
CA GLU A 392 5.38 -0.32 -43.47
C GLU A 392 4.90 0.89 -44.24
N ALA A 393 4.88 2.08 -43.64
CA ALA A 393 4.56 3.34 -44.29
C ALA A 393 5.51 3.62 -45.47
N ARG A 394 6.82 3.41 -45.34
CA ARG A 394 7.80 3.56 -46.42
C ARG A 394 7.52 2.60 -47.59
N ARG A 395 7.24 1.31 -47.26
CA ARG A 395 6.94 0.29 -48.27
C ARG A 395 5.69 0.68 -49.09
N ASN A 396 4.67 1.17 -48.41
CA ASN A 396 3.45 1.60 -49.10
C ASN A 396 3.68 2.83 -49.99
N PHE A 397 4.53 3.76 -49.56
CA PHE A 397 4.90 4.93 -50.36
C PHE A 397 5.76 4.60 -51.57
N GLU A 398 6.64 3.58 -51.47
CA GLU A 398 7.46 3.14 -52.57
C GLU A 398 6.70 2.30 -53.64
N ASN A 399 5.52 1.79 -53.26
CA ASN A 399 4.64 1.00 -54.15
C ASN A 399 3.53 1.82 -54.83
N GLU A 400 3.40 3.12 -54.53
CA GLU A 400 2.59 4.10 -55.24
C GLU A 400 3.44 4.84 -56.31
#